data_767a41070c2b68b3898d7f6b53064d46
#
_entry.id   767a41070c2b68b3898d7f6b53064d46
#
_cell.length_a   1.000
_cell.length_b   1.000
_cell.length_c   1.000
_cell.angle_alpha   90.00
_cell.angle_beta   90.00
_cell.angle_gamma   90.00
#
_symmetry.space_group_name_H-M   'P 1'
#
loop_
_entity.id
_entity.type
_entity.pdbx_description
1 polymer ?
#
loop_
_entity_poly.entity_id
_entity_poly.type
_entity_poly.pdbx_seq_one_letter_code
_entity_poly.pdbx_strand_id
1 'polypeptide(L)'
;MSDRAQTGVVAGARPRTLPALVLLVLLAFVLVEGLLLGLGLLVTRVLAHSSLHRDELAFERGVVAHRTPFWNSVTSFGTVIGATETVIAMTAVGCLLLAWRGHGPRLPAFLAVAVAGETGLFLLASIVVHRLRPAIPHLDGAPPTSSFPSGHTAATLALALGLALGLARTRPGHPLRALSRFLAVALPLFVLASRLYRGMHWPTDVAASVVFTVTWLLLLRTMLLPPDVEDRGLSRGAGHRAPQNG
;
A
#
# COMPACT_ATOMS: atom_id res chain seq x y z
N MET A 1 55.16 -23.77 -7.39
CA MET A 1 53.83 -24.25 -7.00
C MET A 1 52.92 -23.05 -7.03
N SER A 2 52.05 -23.01 -8.05
CA SER A 2 51.22 -21.86 -8.38
C SER A 2 49.90 -21.94 -7.62
N ASP A 3 49.72 -21.02 -6.69
CA ASP A 3 48.47 -20.88 -5.93
C ASP A 3 47.49 -20.00 -6.76
N ARG A 4 46.53 -20.65 -7.38
CA ARG A 4 45.45 -19.99 -8.09
C ARG A 4 44.45 -19.52 -7.06
N ALA A 5 44.54 -18.24 -6.66
CA ALA A 5 43.44 -17.54 -5.97
C ALA A 5 42.20 -17.62 -6.83
N GLN A 6 41.23 -18.45 -6.46
CA GLN A 6 39.89 -18.46 -7.03
C GLN A 6 39.18 -17.21 -6.56
N THR A 7 39.20 -16.19 -7.40
CA THR A 7 38.28 -15.02 -7.27
C THR A 7 36.85 -15.52 -7.51
N GLY A 8 36.15 -15.80 -6.43
CA GLY A 8 34.74 -16.07 -6.46
C GLY A 8 33.98 -14.85 -7.02
N VAL A 9 33.70 -14.89 -8.30
CA VAL A 9 32.78 -13.92 -8.94
C VAL A 9 31.40 -14.14 -8.31
N VAL A 10 31.02 -13.26 -7.40
CA VAL A 10 29.64 -13.19 -6.91
C VAL A 10 28.78 -12.91 -8.14
N ALA A 11 28.04 -13.92 -8.58
CA ALA A 11 27.14 -13.83 -9.72
C ALA A 11 26.10 -12.74 -9.43
N GLY A 12 26.34 -11.54 -9.95
CA GLY A 12 25.38 -10.44 -9.90
C GLY A 12 24.08 -10.90 -10.58
N ALA A 13 22.97 -10.81 -9.89
CA ALA A 13 21.67 -11.18 -10.42
C ALA A 13 21.46 -10.48 -11.78
N ARG A 14 21.27 -11.28 -12.83
CA ARG A 14 21.06 -10.77 -14.19
C ARG A 14 19.85 -9.83 -14.20
N PRO A 15 19.92 -8.69 -14.89
CA PRO A 15 18.78 -7.79 -15.03
C PRO A 15 17.61 -8.58 -15.64
N ARG A 16 16.44 -8.52 -14.99
CA ARG A 16 15.23 -9.16 -15.50
C ARG A 16 14.83 -8.50 -16.82
N THR A 17 14.46 -9.31 -17.81
CA THR A 17 13.91 -8.80 -19.08
C THR A 17 12.53 -8.19 -18.84
N LEU A 18 12.14 -7.23 -19.67
CA LEU A 18 10.83 -6.58 -19.53
C LEU A 18 9.66 -7.59 -19.56
N PRO A 19 9.61 -8.59 -20.47
CA PRO A 19 8.55 -9.60 -20.44
C PRO A 19 8.49 -10.40 -19.14
N ALA A 20 9.65 -10.78 -18.59
CA ALA A 20 9.70 -11.50 -17.31
C ALA A 20 9.19 -10.63 -16.15
N LEU A 21 9.49 -9.34 -16.18
CA LEU A 21 9.01 -8.39 -15.17
C LEU A 21 7.50 -8.22 -15.24
N VAL A 22 6.95 -8.04 -16.45
CA VAL A 22 5.50 -7.94 -16.68
C VAL A 22 4.80 -9.21 -16.18
N LEU A 23 5.31 -10.38 -16.54
CA LEU A 23 4.75 -11.66 -16.06
C LEU A 23 4.74 -11.74 -14.52
N LEU A 24 5.83 -11.36 -13.86
CA LEU A 24 5.91 -11.37 -12.40
C LEU A 24 4.90 -10.42 -11.75
N VAL A 25 4.72 -9.23 -12.32
CA VAL A 25 3.73 -8.25 -11.83
C VAL A 25 2.30 -8.80 -12.01
N LEU A 26 1.99 -9.43 -13.13
CA LEU A 26 0.69 -10.07 -13.37
C LEU A 26 0.45 -11.25 -12.41
N LEU A 27 1.45 -12.08 -12.17
CA LEU A 27 1.35 -13.17 -11.19
C LEU A 27 1.13 -12.64 -9.78
N ALA A 28 1.84 -11.57 -9.38
CA ALA A 28 1.62 -10.92 -8.10
C ALA A 28 0.21 -10.33 -8.00
N PHE A 29 -0.30 -9.72 -9.07
CA PHE A 29 -1.66 -9.20 -9.14
C PHE A 29 -2.69 -10.32 -8.91
N VAL A 30 -2.58 -11.44 -9.62
CA VAL A 30 -3.48 -12.59 -9.46
C VAL A 30 -3.39 -13.18 -8.06
N LEU A 31 -2.19 -13.27 -7.49
CA LEU A 31 -1.99 -13.77 -6.12
C LEU A 31 -2.66 -12.88 -5.07
N VAL A 32 -2.48 -11.56 -5.19
CA VAL A 32 -3.05 -10.59 -4.26
C VAL A 32 -4.57 -10.49 -4.44
N GLU A 33 -5.08 -10.59 -5.67
CA GLU A 33 -6.52 -10.67 -5.92
C GLU A 33 -7.12 -11.93 -5.29
N GLY A 34 -6.47 -13.08 -5.44
CA GLY A 34 -6.88 -14.33 -4.77
C GLY A 34 -6.92 -14.19 -3.24
N LEU A 35 -5.92 -13.54 -2.64
CA LEU A 35 -5.92 -13.20 -1.21
C LEU A 35 -7.11 -12.30 -0.85
N LEU A 36 -7.35 -11.25 -1.61
CA LEU A 36 -8.42 -10.28 -1.36
C LEU A 36 -9.81 -10.91 -1.48
N LEU A 37 -10.03 -11.70 -2.51
CA LEU A 37 -11.27 -12.48 -2.67
C LEU A 37 -11.45 -13.49 -1.52
N GLY A 38 -10.39 -14.18 -1.12
CA GLY A 38 -10.40 -15.08 0.04
C GLY A 38 -10.80 -14.36 1.34
N LEU A 39 -10.24 -13.17 1.59
CA LEU A 39 -10.65 -12.31 2.73
C LEU A 39 -12.10 -11.87 2.60
N GLY A 40 -12.55 -11.50 1.40
CA GLY A 40 -13.95 -11.13 1.14
C GLY A 40 -14.92 -12.27 1.42
N LEU A 41 -14.61 -13.48 0.98
CA LEU A 41 -15.40 -14.67 1.26
C LEU A 41 -15.40 -15.00 2.74
N LEU A 42 -14.26 -14.92 3.42
CA LEU A 42 -14.15 -15.10 4.86
C LEU A 42 -15.10 -14.16 5.61
N VAL A 43 -15.06 -12.87 5.28
CA VAL A 43 -15.86 -11.84 5.95
C VAL A 43 -17.36 -12.00 5.64
N THR A 44 -17.72 -12.33 4.40
CA THR A 44 -19.13 -12.36 3.96
C THR A 44 -19.82 -13.70 4.21
N ARG A 45 -19.08 -14.82 4.29
CA ARG A 45 -19.66 -16.16 4.45
C ARG A 45 -19.42 -16.75 5.83
N VAL A 46 -18.23 -16.56 6.41
CA VAL A 46 -17.87 -17.18 7.69
C VAL A 46 -18.13 -16.21 8.84
N LEU A 47 -17.56 -15.00 8.77
CA LEU A 47 -17.63 -14.04 9.86
C LEU A 47 -18.96 -13.30 9.95
N ALA A 48 -19.76 -13.27 8.88
CA ALA A 48 -21.08 -12.62 8.87
C ALA A 48 -22.05 -13.16 9.95
N HIS A 49 -21.87 -14.42 10.38
CA HIS A 49 -22.71 -15.06 11.41
C HIS A 49 -22.00 -15.18 12.78
N SER A 50 -20.82 -14.60 12.93
CA SER A 50 -20.01 -14.67 14.14
C SER A 50 -20.33 -13.53 15.13
N SER A 51 -19.73 -13.61 16.33
CA SER A 51 -19.73 -12.48 17.29
C SER A 51 -19.06 -11.24 16.71
N LEU A 52 -18.03 -11.40 15.88
CA LEU A 52 -17.30 -10.29 15.28
C LEU A 52 -18.22 -9.33 14.50
N HIS A 53 -19.16 -9.84 13.72
CA HIS A 53 -20.12 -8.97 13.01
C HIS A 53 -21.01 -8.16 13.96
N ARG A 54 -21.42 -8.75 15.10
CA ARG A 54 -22.17 -8.02 16.13
C ARG A 54 -21.31 -6.95 16.79
N ASP A 55 -20.05 -7.27 17.04
CA ASP A 55 -19.10 -6.35 17.66
C ASP A 55 -18.77 -5.18 16.71
N GLU A 56 -18.62 -5.44 15.41
CA GLU A 56 -18.47 -4.40 14.39
C GLU A 56 -19.68 -3.47 14.37
N LEU A 57 -20.91 -4.02 14.41
CA LEU A 57 -22.12 -3.22 14.42
C LEU A 57 -22.26 -2.41 15.71
N ALA A 58 -21.89 -2.99 16.86
CA ALA A 58 -21.87 -2.29 18.13
C ALA A 58 -20.85 -1.14 18.12
N PHE A 59 -19.66 -1.37 17.58
CA PHE A 59 -18.64 -0.33 17.35
C PHE A 59 -19.19 0.83 16.49
N GLU A 60 -19.77 0.51 15.34
CA GLU A 60 -20.32 1.51 14.41
C GLU A 60 -21.45 2.34 15.06
N ARG A 61 -22.34 1.70 15.82
CA ARG A 61 -23.39 2.40 16.59
C ARG A 61 -22.79 3.30 17.67
N GLY A 62 -21.75 2.84 18.34
CA GLY A 62 -21.00 3.64 19.31
C GLY A 62 -20.39 4.89 18.67
N VAL A 63 -19.79 4.76 17.48
CA VAL A 63 -19.26 5.90 16.72
C VAL A 63 -20.36 6.89 16.38
N VAL A 64 -21.53 6.42 15.90
CA VAL A 64 -22.67 7.29 15.57
C VAL A 64 -23.13 8.09 16.79
N ALA A 65 -23.21 7.47 17.97
CA ALA A 65 -23.63 8.12 19.20
C ALA A 65 -22.71 9.27 19.66
N HIS A 66 -21.43 9.25 19.23
CA HIS A 66 -20.42 10.24 19.59
C HIS A 66 -20.07 11.21 18.45
N ARG A 67 -20.89 11.25 17.37
CA ARG A 67 -20.68 12.18 16.27
C ARG A 67 -20.95 13.63 16.70
N THR A 68 -20.08 14.54 16.26
CA THR A 68 -20.21 15.98 16.49
C THR A 68 -20.03 16.74 15.20
N PRO A 69 -20.56 17.98 15.08
CA PRO A 69 -20.37 18.82 13.89
C PRO A 69 -18.87 19.04 13.57
N PHE A 70 -18.04 19.21 14.59
CA PHE A 70 -16.60 19.37 14.43
C PHE A 70 -15.96 18.13 13.76
N TRP A 71 -16.20 16.94 14.30
CA TRP A 71 -15.66 15.71 13.73
C TRP A 71 -16.29 15.34 12.39
N ASN A 72 -17.54 15.70 12.15
CA ASN A 72 -18.17 15.56 10.83
C ASN A 72 -17.41 16.36 9.77
N SER A 73 -17.01 17.60 10.11
CA SER A 73 -16.21 18.46 9.23
C SER A 73 -14.79 17.95 9.06
N VAL A 74 -14.12 17.57 10.15
CA VAL A 74 -12.73 17.03 10.09
C VAL A 74 -12.68 15.76 9.24
N THR A 75 -13.60 14.82 9.43
CA THR A 75 -13.60 13.55 8.69
C THR A 75 -14.00 13.71 7.22
N SER A 76 -14.67 14.81 6.84
CA SER A 76 -14.96 15.08 5.42
C SER A 76 -13.67 15.31 4.61
N PHE A 77 -12.62 15.87 5.20
CA PHE A 77 -11.31 15.97 4.55
C PHE A 77 -10.71 14.58 4.26
N GLY A 78 -10.95 13.59 5.12
CA GLY A 78 -10.53 12.21 4.87
C GLY A 78 -11.20 11.61 3.63
N THR A 79 -12.48 11.94 3.39
CA THR A 79 -13.17 11.56 2.15
C THR A 79 -12.53 12.22 0.93
N VAL A 80 -12.21 13.52 0.99
CA VAL A 80 -11.57 14.24 -0.13
C VAL A 80 -10.16 13.71 -0.40
N ILE A 81 -9.36 13.45 0.64
CA ILE A 81 -8.00 12.92 0.49
C ILE A 81 -8.00 11.54 -0.17
N GLY A 82 -8.92 10.67 0.23
CA GLY A 82 -9.03 9.31 -0.30
C GLY A 82 -9.87 9.20 -1.58
N ALA A 83 -10.43 10.29 -2.09
CA ALA A 83 -11.21 10.29 -3.32
C ALA A 83 -10.35 9.90 -4.53
N THR A 84 -10.93 9.17 -5.47
CA THR A 84 -10.23 8.65 -6.65
C THR A 84 -9.54 9.75 -7.43
N GLU A 85 -10.22 10.87 -7.65
CA GLU A 85 -9.70 12.02 -8.39
C GLU A 85 -8.49 12.64 -7.69
N THR A 86 -8.55 12.76 -6.37
CA THR A 86 -7.45 13.29 -5.55
C THR A 86 -6.24 12.37 -5.62
N VAL A 87 -6.45 11.06 -5.45
CA VAL A 87 -5.34 10.09 -5.50
C VAL A 87 -4.71 10.03 -6.88
N ILE A 88 -5.50 10.06 -7.96
CA ILE A 88 -4.98 10.13 -9.34
C ILE A 88 -4.15 11.40 -9.53
N ALA A 89 -4.68 12.57 -9.17
CA ALA A 89 -3.97 13.84 -9.30
C ALA A 89 -2.66 13.85 -8.50
N MET A 90 -2.70 13.40 -7.24
CA MET A 90 -1.51 13.33 -6.38
C MET A 90 -0.49 12.31 -6.89
N THR A 91 -0.93 11.19 -7.48
CA THR A 91 -0.04 10.21 -8.11
C THR A 91 0.65 10.82 -9.33
N ALA A 92 -0.10 11.51 -10.20
CA ALA A 92 0.47 12.18 -11.36
C ALA A 92 1.50 13.25 -10.95
N VAL A 93 1.16 14.10 -9.97
CA VAL A 93 2.09 15.10 -9.43
C VAL A 93 3.32 14.43 -8.82
N GLY A 94 3.14 13.35 -8.04
CA GLY A 94 4.25 12.58 -7.46
C GLY A 94 5.18 12.01 -8.53
N CYS A 95 4.64 11.41 -9.58
CA CYS A 95 5.42 10.88 -10.71
C CYS A 95 6.19 11.98 -11.44
N LEU A 96 5.56 13.12 -11.72
CA LEU A 96 6.20 14.27 -12.38
C LEU A 96 7.32 14.85 -11.52
N LEU A 97 7.10 15.03 -10.22
CA LEU A 97 8.11 15.54 -9.30
C LEU A 97 9.30 14.59 -9.18
N LEU A 98 9.06 13.27 -9.10
CA LEU A 98 10.11 12.27 -9.06
C LEU A 98 10.93 12.26 -10.35
N ALA A 99 10.28 12.36 -11.51
CA ALA A 99 10.94 12.46 -12.81
C ALA A 99 11.77 13.76 -12.92
N TRP A 100 11.17 14.90 -12.55
CA TRP A 100 11.85 16.20 -12.55
C TRP A 100 13.08 16.26 -11.64
N ARG A 101 13.00 15.59 -10.47
CA ARG A 101 14.11 15.47 -9.52
C ARG A 101 15.20 14.48 -9.96
N GLY A 102 15.11 13.90 -11.13
CA GLY A 102 16.14 13.02 -11.68
C GLY A 102 16.21 11.63 -11.02
N HIS A 103 15.14 11.15 -10.41
CA HIS A 103 15.11 9.82 -9.77
C HIS A 103 15.06 8.66 -10.78
N GLY A 104 15.21 8.96 -12.08
CA GLY A 104 15.10 7.97 -13.15
C GLY A 104 13.68 7.43 -13.35
N PRO A 105 13.43 6.65 -14.42
CA PRO A 105 12.07 6.23 -14.77
C PRO A 105 11.47 5.15 -13.84
N ARG A 106 12.31 4.42 -13.10
CA ARG A 106 11.85 3.28 -12.29
C ARG A 106 10.96 3.69 -11.11
N LEU A 107 11.27 4.82 -10.48
CA LEU A 107 10.53 5.25 -9.29
C LEU A 107 9.14 5.82 -9.64
N PRO A 108 8.99 6.72 -10.64
CA PRO A 108 7.69 7.10 -11.15
C PRO A 108 6.87 5.90 -11.65
N ALA A 109 7.48 4.97 -12.39
CA ALA A 109 6.81 3.76 -12.87
C ALA A 109 6.34 2.87 -11.71
N PHE A 110 7.16 2.68 -10.67
CA PHE A 110 6.76 1.96 -9.48
C PHE A 110 5.52 2.60 -8.81
N LEU A 111 5.53 3.93 -8.63
CA LEU A 111 4.40 4.63 -8.01
C LEU A 111 3.12 4.51 -8.86
N ALA A 112 3.23 4.69 -10.18
CA ALA A 112 2.11 4.56 -11.11
C ALA A 112 1.52 3.13 -11.08
N VAL A 113 2.37 2.10 -11.16
CA VAL A 113 1.94 0.69 -11.11
C VAL A 113 1.37 0.33 -9.74
N ALA A 114 1.93 0.88 -8.66
CA ALA A 114 1.45 0.66 -7.30
C ALA A 114 -0.01 1.12 -7.13
N VAL A 115 -0.32 2.34 -7.56
CA VAL A 115 -1.67 2.91 -7.44
C VAL A 115 -2.62 2.30 -8.47
N ALA A 116 -2.22 2.18 -9.74
CA ALA A 116 -3.08 1.60 -10.78
C ALA A 116 -3.42 0.13 -10.50
N GLY A 117 -2.45 -0.66 -10.03
CA GLY A 117 -2.69 -2.06 -9.68
C GLY A 117 -3.56 -2.22 -8.44
N GLU A 118 -3.37 -1.38 -7.41
CA GLU A 118 -4.27 -1.33 -6.25
C GLU A 118 -5.70 -1.03 -6.68
N THR A 119 -5.89 -0.01 -7.52
CA THR A 119 -7.22 0.35 -8.05
C THR A 119 -7.85 -0.80 -8.84
N GLY A 120 -7.06 -1.51 -9.65
CA GLY A 120 -7.53 -2.72 -10.38
C GLY A 120 -7.99 -3.82 -9.43
N LEU A 121 -7.20 -4.14 -8.39
CA LEU A 121 -7.53 -5.13 -7.35
C LEU A 121 -8.82 -4.73 -6.61
N PHE A 122 -8.91 -3.48 -6.18
CA PHE A 122 -10.11 -2.95 -5.53
C PHE A 122 -11.37 -3.10 -6.41
N LEU A 123 -11.29 -2.68 -7.68
CA LEU A 123 -12.44 -2.73 -8.59
C LEU A 123 -12.91 -4.17 -8.82
N LEU A 124 -12.00 -5.11 -9.11
CA LEU A 124 -12.33 -6.52 -9.31
C LEU A 124 -12.97 -7.13 -8.06
N ALA A 125 -12.36 -6.93 -6.90
CA ALA A 125 -12.91 -7.44 -5.65
C ALA A 125 -14.28 -6.82 -5.33
N SER A 126 -14.49 -5.53 -5.58
CA SER A 126 -15.77 -4.86 -5.32
C SER A 126 -16.92 -5.34 -6.21
N ILE A 127 -16.59 -5.88 -7.40
CA ILE A 127 -17.57 -6.49 -8.32
C ILE A 127 -17.94 -7.91 -7.85
N VAL A 128 -16.96 -8.65 -7.33
CA VAL A 128 -17.15 -10.07 -6.96
C VAL A 128 -17.69 -10.24 -5.55
N VAL A 129 -17.18 -9.45 -4.61
CA VAL A 129 -17.58 -9.53 -3.19
C VAL A 129 -18.73 -8.56 -2.93
N HIS A 130 -19.92 -9.11 -2.77
CA HIS A 130 -21.11 -8.33 -2.43
C HIS A 130 -21.25 -8.24 -0.90
N ARG A 131 -20.87 -7.08 -0.33
CA ARG A 131 -21.07 -6.78 1.09
C ARG A 131 -21.86 -5.49 1.25
N LEU A 132 -22.94 -5.54 2.03
CA LEU A 132 -23.69 -4.34 2.37
C LEU A 132 -22.89 -3.45 3.32
N ARG A 133 -23.09 -2.15 3.21
CA ARG A 133 -22.51 -1.17 4.14
C ARG A 133 -23.16 -1.29 5.53
N PRO A 134 -22.51 -0.79 6.60
CA PRO A 134 -23.09 -0.75 7.92
C PRO A 134 -24.50 -0.16 7.93
N ALA A 135 -25.45 -0.82 8.60
CA ALA A 135 -26.85 -0.36 8.70
C ALA A 135 -27.00 0.75 9.74
N ILE A 136 -26.34 1.88 9.51
CA ILE A 136 -26.31 3.09 10.34
C ILE A 136 -26.43 4.33 9.45
N PRO A 137 -26.73 5.52 9.97
CA PRO A 137 -26.72 6.76 9.19
C PRO A 137 -25.34 7.04 8.59
N HIS A 138 -25.27 7.18 7.27
CA HIS A 138 -24.05 7.54 6.56
C HIS A 138 -23.89 9.06 6.47
N LEU A 139 -22.65 9.57 6.57
CA LEU A 139 -22.36 11.01 6.41
C LEU A 139 -21.95 11.36 4.98
N ASP A 140 -21.67 10.38 4.14
CA ASP A 140 -21.41 10.53 2.70
C ASP A 140 -22.49 9.84 1.88
N GLY A 141 -22.62 10.22 0.61
CA GLY A 141 -23.43 9.48 -0.35
C GLY A 141 -22.89 8.05 -0.48
N ALA A 142 -23.74 7.07 -0.19
CA ALA A 142 -23.38 5.66 -0.33
C ALA A 142 -23.67 5.21 -1.77
N PRO A 143 -22.63 4.95 -2.62
CA PRO A 143 -22.89 4.40 -3.94
C PRO A 143 -23.45 2.96 -3.79
N PRO A 144 -24.24 2.48 -4.77
CA PRO A 144 -24.82 1.14 -4.74
C PRO A 144 -23.78 0.03 -5.03
N THR A 145 -22.56 0.22 -4.55
CA THR A 145 -21.45 -0.72 -4.70
C THR A 145 -21.16 -1.42 -3.38
N SER A 146 -20.42 -2.52 -3.45
CA SER A 146 -19.95 -3.24 -2.27
C SER A 146 -19.25 -2.33 -1.26
N SER A 147 -19.41 -2.61 0.04
CA SER A 147 -18.58 -1.96 1.07
C SER A 147 -17.16 -2.53 1.10
N PHE A 148 -16.96 -3.76 0.61
CA PHE A 148 -15.68 -4.46 0.64
C PHE A 148 -14.95 -4.38 -0.71
N PRO A 149 -13.64 -4.12 -0.68
CA PRO A 149 -12.85 -3.51 0.39
C PRO A 149 -13.03 -1.98 0.42
N SER A 150 -12.34 -1.27 1.34
CA SER A 150 -12.37 0.19 1.38
C SER A 150 -11.41 0.81 0.37
N GLY A 151 -11.91 1.27 -0.78
CA GLY A 151 -11.10 1.88 -1.83
C GLY A 151 -10.35 3.15 -1.37
N HIS A 152 -11.00 4.04 -0.60
CA HIS A 152 -10.35 5.24 -0.06
C HIS A 152 -9.13 4.91 0.80
N THR A 153 -9.25 3.92 1.68
CA THR A 153 -8.16 3.47 2.54
C THR A 153 -7.03 2.86 1.71
N ALA A 154 -7.37 1.98 0.78
CA ALA A 154 -6.40 1.28 -0.05
C ALA A 154 -5.63 2.24 -0.96
N ALA A 155 -6.33 3.11 -1.67
CA ALA A 155 -5.72 4.09 -2.59
C ALA A 155 -4.80 5.09 -1.87
N THR A 156 -5.24 5.62 -0.71
CA THR A 156 -4.39 6.51 0.09
C THR A 156 -3.15 5.78 0.61
N LEU A 157 -3.31 4.54 1.05
CA LEU A 157 -2.18 3.71 1.51
C LEU A 157 -1.22 3.39 0.36
N ALA A 158 -1.73 3.03 -0.83
CA ALA A 158 -0.90 2.75 -2.00
C ALA A 158 -0.07 3.97 -2.41
N LEU A 159 -0.66 5.16 -2.43
CA LEU A 159 0.04 6.40 -2.73
C LEU A 159 1.09 6.74 -1.66
N ALA A 160 0.68 6.82 -0.40
CA ALA A 160 1.54 7.31 0.68
C ALA A 160 2.68 6.33 1.01
N LEU A 161 2.37 5.03 1.14
CA LEU A 161 3.38 3.99 1.38
C LEU A 161 4.23 3.75 0.13
N GLY A 162 3.65 3.82 -1.07
CA GLY A 162 4.39 3.74 -2.33
C GLY A 162 5.45 4.83 -2.45
N LEU A 163 5.10 6.08 -2.14
CA LEU A 163 6.06 7.19 -2.07
C LEU A 163 7.14 6.95 -1.01
N ALA A 164 6.77 6.49 0.19
CA ALA A 164 7.72 6.23 1.26
C ALA A 164 8.71 5.11 0.91
N LEU A 165 8.23 4.01 0.32
CA LEU A 165 9.07 2.89 -0.15
C LEU A 165 10.01 3.33 -1.29
N GLY A 166 9.52 4.17 -2.18
CA GLY A 166 10.32 4.76 -3.24
C GLY A 166 11.41 5.68 -2.71
N LEU A 167 11.03 6.64 -1.85
CA LEU A 167 11.94 7.64 -1.27
C LEU A 167 12.85 7.08 -0.18
N ALA A 168 12.58 5.87 0.35
CA ALA A 168 13.49 5.18 1.27
C ALA A 168 14.91 5.00 0.70
N ARG A 169 15.06 5.13 -0.61
CA ARG A 169 16.32 5.00 -1.37
C ARG A 169 17.09 6.31 -1.51
N THR A 170 16.53 7.44 -1.09
CA THR A 170 17.24 8.69 -1.01
C THR A 170 18.26 8.64 0.13
N ARG A 171 19.22 9.59 0.14
CA ARG A 171 20.26 9.65 1.17
C ARG A 171 19.67 9.64 2.58
N PRO A 172 20.25 8.89 3.53
CA PRO A 172 19.86 8.97 4.95
C PRO A 172 19.85 10.41 5.44
N GLY A 173 18.87 10.77 6.29
CA GLY A 173 18.72 12.13 6.80
C GLY A 173 18.01 13.13 5.88
N HIS A 174 17.68 12.75 4.65
CA HIS A 174 16.95 13.66 3.77
C HIS A 174 15.53 13.93 4.31
N PRO A 175 15.11 15.21 4.46
CA PRO A 175 13.83 15.55 5.10
C PRO A 175 12.60 14.95 4.40
N LEU A 176 12.64 14.81 3.07
CA LEU A 176 11.56 14.15 2.32
C LEU A 176 11.39 12.67 2.69
N ARG A 177 12.47 11.98 3.09
CA ARG A 177 12.38 10.58 3.55
C ARG A 177 11.66 10.49 4.89
N ALA A 178 11.95 11.41 5.83
CA ALA A 178 11.26 11.47 7.12
C ALA A 178 9.78 11.83 6.94
N LEU A 179 9.50 12.87 6.16
CA LEU A 179 8.15 13.32 5.86
C LEU A 179 7.32 12.22 5.16
N SER A 180 7.87 11.55 4.15
CA SER A 180 7.16 10.48 3.45
C SER A 180 6.83 9.29 4.35
N ARG A 181 7.72 8.93 5.29
CA ARG A 181 7.47 7.89 6.29
C ARG A 181 6.35 8.27 7.25
N PHE A 182 6.37 9.52 7.73
CA PHE A 182 5.30 10.05 8.57
C PHE A 182 3.96 10.03 7.83
N LEU A 183 3.91 10.54 6.60
CA LEU A 183 2.71 10.59 5.78
C LEU A 183 2.21 9.19 5.40
N ALA A 184 3.12 8.21 5.21
CA ALA A 184 2.76 6.82 4.92
C ALA A 184 1.97 6.14 6.05
N VAL A 185 2.03 6.68 7.25
CA VAL A 185 1.25 6.20 8.39
C VAL A 185 0.08 7.14 8.68
N ALA A 186 0.35 8.44 8.79
CA ALA A 186 -0.63 9.42 9.24
C ALA A 186 -1.83 9.58 8.28
N LEU A 187 -1.58 9.67 6.97
CA LEU A 187 -2.65 9.85 5.97
C LEU A 187 -3.58 8.64 5.87
N PRO A 188 -3.08 7.40 5.68
CA PRO A 188 -3.96 6.24 5.65
C PRO A 188 -4.74 6.03 6.94
N LEU A 189 -4.12 6.24 8.11
CA LEU A 189 -4.82 6.15 9.40
C LEU A 189 -5.94 7.20 9.52
N PHE A 190 -5.68 8.43 9.09
CA PHE A 190 -6.70 9.47 9.08
C PHE A 190 -7.87 9.15 8.15
N VAL A 191 -7.58 8.70 6.92
CA VAL A 191 -8.61 8.30 5.95
C VAL A 191 -9.39 7.09 6.47
N LEU A 192 -8.71 6.06 6.97
CA LEU A 192 -9.30 4.88 7.58
C LEU A 192 -10.29 5.27 8.70
N ALA A 193 -9.82 6.05 9.68
CA ALA A 193 -10.64 6.52 10.78
C ALA A 193 -11.85 7.35 10.28
N SER A 194 -11.64 8.18 9.25
CA SER A 194 -12.71 8.95 8.61
C SER A 194 -13.76 8.04 7.97
N ARG A 195 -13.37 6.97 7.29
CA ARG A 195 -14.33 6.05 6.64
C ARG A 195 -15.19 5.28 7.65
N LEU A 196 -14.60 4.86 8.77
CA LEU A 196 -15.32 4.25 9.89
C LEU A 196 -16.25 5.28 10.56
N TYR A 197 -15.73 6.45 10.92
CA TYR A 197 -16.52 7.50 11.55
C TYR A 197 -17.74 7.91 10.71
N ARG A 198 -17.61 7.93 9.39
CA ARG A 198 -18.66 8.30 8.45
C ARG A 198 -19.64 7.16 8.15
N GLY A 199 -19.39 5.95 8.68
CA GLY A 199 -20.25 4.78 8.53
C GLY A 199 -20.20 4.13 7.15
N MET A 200 -19.14 4.34 6.40
CA MET A 200 -19.07 3.91 5.01
C MET A 200 -18.54 2.50 4.83
N HIS A 201 -17.79 1.99 5.79
CA HIS A 201 -17.12 0.69 5.75
C HIS A 201 -17.10 0.04 7.12
N TRP A 202 -17.10 -1.29 7.15
CA TRP A 202 -16.87 -2.07 8.34
C TRP A 202 -15.37 -2.07 8.73
N PRO A 203 -15.02 -2.25 10.00
CA PRO A 203 -13.62 -2.41 10.43
C PRO A 203 -12.86 -3.49 9.64
N THR A 204 -13.50 -4.62 9.32
CA THR A 204 -12.88 -5.68 8.51
C THR A 204 -12.68 -5.29 7.05
N ASP A 205 -13.50 -4.42 6.45
CA ASP A 205 -13.26 -3.90 5.08
C ASP A 205 -11.97 -3.09 5.02
N VAL A 206 -11.77 -2.26 6.05
CA VAL A 206 -10.59 -1.42 6.18
C VAL A 206 -9.35 -2.26 6.47
N ALA A 207 -9.45 -3.26 7.35
CA ALA A 207 -8.37 -4.19 7.65
C ALA A 207 -7.92 -4.96 6.39
N ALA A 208 -8.88 -5.47 5.61
CA ALA A 208 -8.59 -6.13 4.33
C ALA A 208 -7.87 -5.18 3.36
N SER A 209 -8.29 -3.90 3.31
CA SER A 209 -7.62 -2.89 2.47
C SER A 209 -6.16 -2.70 2.84
N VAL A 210 -5.84 -2.66 4.14
CA VAL A 210 -4.46 -2.58 4.63
C VAL A 210 -3.66 -3.82 4.22
N VAL A 211 -4.22 -5.02 4.46
CA VAL A 211 -3.53 -6.28 4.20
C VAL A 211 -3.18 -6.43 2.72
N PHE A 212 -4.17 -6.29 1.82
CA PHE A 212 -3.89 -6.50 0.40
C PHE A 212 -2.98 -5.41 -0.19
N THR A 213 -3.18 -4.15 0.19
CA THR A 213 -2.36 -3.04 -0.33
C THR A 213 -0.91 -3.15 0.11
N VAL A 214 -0.66 -3.47 1.39
CA VAL A 214 0.71 -3.69 1.89
C VAL A 214 1.35 -4.87 1.15
N THR A 215 0.64 -5.99 1.01
CA THR A 215 1.13 -7.17 0.28
C THR A 215 1.49 -6.82 -1.16
N TRP A 216 0.60 -6.11 -1.87
CA TRP A 216 0.83 -5.64 -3.22
C TRP A 216 2.09 -4.79 -3.35
N LEU A 217 2.22 -3.77 -2.49
CA LEU A 217 3.37 -2.86 -2.51
C LEU A 217 4.70 -3.55 -2.19
N LEU A 218 4.71 -4.49 -1.24
CA LEU A 218 5.91 -5.24 -0.89
C LEU A 218 6.35 -6.13 -2.05
N LEU A 219 5.43 -6.82 -2.71
CA LEU A 219 5.74 -7.62 -3.91
C LEU A 219 6.28 -6.74 -5.04
N LEU A 220 5.62 -5.62 -5.34
CA LEU A 220 6.11 -4.69 -6.36
C LEU A 220 7.49 -4.12 -6.04
N ARG A 221 7.74 -3.77 -4.77
CA ARG A 221 9.04 -3.29 -4.33
C ARG A 221 10.16 -4.26 -4.68
N THR A 222 9.98 -5.55 -4.41
CA THR A 222 10.99 -6.58 -4.70
C THR A 222 11.22 -6.79 -6.20
N MET A 223 10.23 -6.46 -7.03
CA MET A 223 10.26 -6.65 -8.48
C MET A 223 10.81 -5.43 -9.22
N LEU A 224 10.33 -4.25 -8.89
CA LEU A 224 10.57 -3.02 -9.64
C LEU A 224 11.70 -2.17 -9.08
N LEU A 225 11.95 -2.26 -7.77
CA LEU A 225 12.99 -1.45 -7.15
C LEU A 225 14.24 -2.30 -6.86
N PRO A 226 15.47 -1.79 -7.14
CA PRO A 226 16.73 -2.48 -6.82
C PRO A 226 16.92 -2.59 -5.29
N PRO A 227 17.76 -3.47 -4.73
CA PRO A 227 18.05 -3.58 -3.30
C PRO A 227 18.49 -2.25 -2.67
N ASP A 228 18.19 -2.01 -1.40
CA ASP A 228 18.53 -0.77 -0.70
C ASP A 228 20.03 -0.52 -0.65
N VAL A 229 20.45 0.76 -0.60
CA VAL A 229 21.87 1.15 -0.62
C VAL A 229 22.61 0.67 0.66
N GLU A 230 21.88 0.49 1.78
CA GLU A 230 22.43 -0.03 3.02
C GLU A 230 22.93 -1.46 2.90
N ASP A 231 22.24 -2.33 2.15
CA ASP A 231 22.68 -3.72 1.92
C ASP A 231 23.99 -3.81 1.12
N ARG A 232 24.28 -2.77 0.31
CA ARG A 232 25.56 -2.71 -0.44
C ARG A 232 26.75 -2.29 0.43
N GLY A 233 26.49 -1.56 1.52
CA GLY A 233 27.53 -1.13 2.47
C GLY A 233 28.03 -2.28 3.33
N LEU A 234 27.14 -3.12 3.79
CA LEU A 234 27.48 -4.28 4.63
C LEU A 234 28.23 -5.36 3.84
N SER A 235 27.88 -5.58 2.57
CA SER A 235 28.58 -6.54 1.71
C SER A 235 30.00 -6.10 1.31
N ARG A 236 30.25 -4.78 1.25
CA ARG A 236 31.59 -4.24 0.98
C ARG A 236 32.48 -4.17 2.21
N GLY A 237 31.91 -3.99 3.41
CA GLY A 237 32.64 -3.95 4.67
C GLY A 237 33.14 -5.32 5.14
N ALA A 238 32.48 -6.40 4.76
CA ALA A 238 32.88 -7.77 5.10
C ALA A 238 34.07 -8.27 4.29
N GLY A 239 34.37 -7.65 3.14
CA GLY A 239 35.46 -8.08 2.25
C GLY A 239 36.83 -7.42 2.49
N HIS A 240 36.95 -6.47 3.44
CA HIS A 240 38.17 -5.64 3.59
C HIS A 240 38.82 -5.74 4.97
N ARG A 241 38.70 -6.85 5.67
CA ARG A 241 39.60 -7.18 6.78
C ARG A 241 40.71 -8.09 6.27
N ALA A 242 41.72 -7.47 5.64
CA ALA A 242 43.00 -8.12 5.46
C ALA A 242 43.70 -8.32 6.85
N PRO A 243 44.29 -9.47 7.15
CA PRO A 243 45.04 -9.63 8.38
C PRO A 243 46.30 -8.74 8.32
N GLN A 244 46.47 -7.84 9.27
CA GLN A 244 47.73 -7.18 9.53
C GLN A 244 48.57 -8.21 10.30
N ASN A 245 49.47 -8.85 9.60
CA ASN A 245 50.54 -9.59 10.24
C ASN A 245 51.62 -8.61 10.69
N GLY A 246 51.88 -8.59 12.01
CA GLY A 246 53.07 -8.02 12.60
C GLY A 246 54.28 -8.95 12.42
#